data_b533ec96ccbdd19efdad71810b144e58
#
_entry.id   b533ec96ccbdd19efdad71810b144e58
#
_cell.length_a   1.000
_cell.length_b   1.000
_cell.length_c   1.000
_cell.angle_alpha   90.00
_cell.angle_beta   90.00
_cell.angle_gamma   90.00
#
_symmetry.space_group_name_H-M   'P 1'
#
loop_
_entity.id
_entity.type
_entity.pdbx_description
1 polymer ?
#
loop_
_entity_poly.entity_id
_entity_poly.type
_entity_poly.pdbx_seq_one_letter_code
_entity_poly.pdbx_strand_id
1 'polypeptide(L)'
;MNKLSIVVPCYEEEDSLPWFHLKVTKVLEGIKGIDYEIIFVDDGSKDRSLHTIKKLAEEDSHVRYVSFSRNFGKEAGMYAGLKEATGDYCVIMDADL
;
A
#
# COMPACT_ATOMS: atom_id res chain seq x y z
N MET A 1 11.79 -16.52 8.72
CA MET A 1 12.09 -15.27 8.02
C MET A 1 11.09 -14.21 8.43
N ASN A 2 11.57 -13.01 8.78
CA ASN A 2 10.70 -11.93 9.17
C ASN A 2 9.99 -11.34 7.98
N LYS A 3 8.76 -10.90 8.19
CA LYS A 3 7.94 -10.26 7.16
C LYS A 3 7.54 -8.86 7.61
N LEU A 4 7.65 -7.90 6.72
CA LEU A 4 7.27 -6.50 6.94
C LEU A 4 6.00 -6.20 6.16
N SER A 5 5.01 -5.63 6.83
CA SER A 5 3.80 -5.13 6.17
C SER A 5 3.85 -3.61 6.12
N ILE A 6 3.71 -3.06 4.92
CA ILE A 6 3.68 -1.61 4.72
C ILE A 6 2.26 -1.23 4.37
N VAL A 7 1.62 -0.47 5.24
CA VAL A 7 0.24 -0.01 5.06
C VAL A 7 0.27 1.40 4.50
N VAL A 8 -0.37 1.60 3.37
CA VAL A 8 -0.34 2.87 2.63
C VAL A 8 -1.76 3.36 2.40
N PRO A 9 -2.30 4.18 3.32
CA PRO A 9 -3.59 4.82 3.07
C PRO A 9 -3.43 5.84 1.94
N CYS A 10 -4.34 5.83 0.98
CA CYS A 10 -4.28 6.73 -0.16
C CYS A 10 -5.66 7.32 -0.46
N TYR A 11 -5.64 8.57 -0.88
CA TYR A 11 -6.82 9.26 -1.36
C TYR A 11 -6.40 10.22 -2.48
N GLU A 12 -6.85 9.91 -3.70
CA GLU A 12 -6.55 10.73 -4.88
C GLU A 12 -5.05 10.96 -5.09
N GLU A 13 -4.31 9.85 -5.11
CA GLU A 13 -2.85 9.82 -5.23
C GLU A 13 -2.39 9.16 -6.53
N GLU A 14 -3.18 9.24 -7.61
CA GLU A 14 -2.88 8.49 -8.83
C GLU A 14 -1.48 8.78 -9.39
N ASP A 15 -1.00 10.02 -9.26
CA ASP A 15 0.31 10.40 -9.78
C ASP A 15 1.46 9.92 -8.89
N SER A 16 1.24 9.84 -7.58
CA SER A 16 2.27 9.45 -6.62
C SER A 16 2.46 7.95 -6.52
N LEU A 17 1.41 7.17 -6.77
CA LEU A 17 1.42 5.73 -6.51
C LEU A 17 2.51 4.95 -7.27
N PRO A 18 2.71 5.16 -8.58
CA PRO A 18 3.77 4.44 -9.28
C PRO A 18 5.16 4.77 -8.75
N TRP A 19 5.40 6.03 -8.40
CA TRP A 19 6.67 6.47 -7.83
C TRP A 19 6.91 5.85 -6.46
N PHE A 20 5.89 5.87 -5.62
CA PHE A 20 5.95 5.28 -4.29
C PHE A 20 6.32 3.80 -4.39
N HIS A 21 5.59 3.07 -5.21
CA HIS A 21 5.82 1.64 -5.41
C HIS A 21 7.25 1.36 -5.87
N LEU A 22 7.71 2.10 -6.88
CA LEU A 22 9.06 1.92 -7.41
C LEU A 22 10.13 2.16 -6.36
N LYS A 23 10.02 3.25 -5.61
CA LYS A 23 11.02 3.60 -4.60
C LYS A 23 11.06 2.63 -3.44
N VAL A 24 9.88 2.26 -2.93
CA VAL A 24 9.79 1.36 -1.79
C VAL A 24 10.27 -0.04 -2.14
N THR A 25 9.86 -0.57 -3.29
CA THR A 25 10.30 -1.91 -3.70
C THR A 25 11.80 -1.95 -3.92
N LYS A 26 12.39 -0.90 -4.46
CA LYS A 26 13.82 -0.82 -4.65
C LYS A 26 14.59 -0.92 -3.34
N VAL A 27 14.11 -0.22 -2.32
CA VAL A 27 14.72 -0.27 -0.99
C VAL A 27 14.56 -1.66 -0.38
N LEU A 28 13.36 -2.22 -0.45
CA LEU A 28 13.06 -3.52 0.17
C LEU A 28 13.80 -4.66 -0.49
N GLU A 29 13.96 -4.64 -1.79
CA GLU A 29 14.71 -5.67 -2.52
C GLU A 29 16.19 -5.67 -2.15
N GLY A 30 16.70 -4.54 -1.67
CA GLY A 30 18.07 -4.45 -1.20
C GLY A 30 18.29 -5.01 0.20
N ILE A 31 17.24 -5.33 0.92
CA ILE A 31 17.32 -5.86 2.28
C ILE A 31 17.22 -7.37 2.24
N LYS A 32 18.30 -8.05 2.67
CA LYS A 32 18.32 -9.51 2.64
C LYS A 32 17.65 -10.09 3.88
N GLY A 33 17.03 -11.25 3.70
CA GLY A 33 16.45 -12.01 4.82
C GLY A 33 15.12 -11.48 5.31
N ILE A 34 14.47 -10.60 4.55
CA ILE A 34 13.15 -10.10 4.89
C ILE A 34 12.17 -10.31 3.72
N ASP A 35 10.98 -10.75 4.06
CA ASP A 35 9.87 -10.76 3.11
C ASP A 35 9.02 -9.51 3.35
N TYR A 36 8.17 -9.15 2.41
CA TYR A 36 7.35 -7.95 2.59
C TYR A 36 6.05 -8.03 1.79
N GLU A 37 5.09 -7.23 2.22
CA GLU A 37 3.86 -6.94 1.48
C GLU A 37 3.59 -5.44 1.57
N ILE A 38 2.95 -4.91 0.54
CA ILE A 38 2.50 -3.52 0.51
C ILE A 38 0.98 -3.56 0.41
N ILE A 39 0.30 -2.96 1.36
CA ILE A 39 -1.16 -2.94 1.41
C ILE A 39 -1.63 -1.52 1.16
N PHE A 40 -2.07 -1.25 -0.05
CA PHE A 40 -2.69 0.04 -0.37
C PHE A 40 -4.13 0.02 0.09
N VAL A 41 -4.55 1.07 0.80
CA VAL A 41 -5.96 1.23 1.18
C VAL A 41 -6.48 2.46 0.46
N ASP A 42 -7.31 2.23 -0.55
CA ASP A 42 -7.93 3.32 -1.30
C ASP A 42 -9.14 3.83 -0.54
N ASP A 43 -9.06 5.05 -0.06
CA ASP A 43 -10.08 5.66 0.78
C ASP A 43 -11.15 6.38 -0.06
N GLY A 44 -11.71 5.65 -1.02
CA GLY A 44 -12.81 6.14 -1.83
C GLY A 44 -12.40 7.19 -2.85
N SER A 45 -11.22 7.05 -3.47
CA SER A 45 -10.74 8.01 -4.48
C SER A 45 -11.71 8.10 -5.67
N LYS A 46 -11.86 9.32 -6.17
CA LYS A 46 -12.67 9.59 -7.36
C LYS A 46 -11.82 9.67 -8.64
N ASP A 47 -10.50 9.74 -8.49
CA ASP A 47 -9.58 9.71 -9.61
C ASP A 47 -9.24 8.27 -9.99
N ARG A 48 -8.12 8.06 -10.69
CA ARG A 48 -7.70 6.75 -11.15
C ARG A 48 -6.79 6.02 -10.15
N SER A 49 -6.77 6.44 -8.88
CA SER A 49 -5.94 5.79 -7.86
C SER A 49 -6.22 4.29 -7.76
N LEU A 50 -7.49 3.91 -7.66
CA LEU A 50 -7.84 2.49 -7.55
C LEU A 50 -7.42 1.69 -8.77
N HIS A 51 -7.59 2.26 -9.97
CA HIS A 51 -7.15 1.63 -11.21
C HIS A 51 -5.63 1.37 -11.16
N THR A 52 -4.86 2.37 -10.74
CA THR A 52 -3.41 2.26 -10.62
C THR A 52 -3.02 1.20 -9.60
N ILE A 53 -3.69 1.17 -8.45
CA ILE A 53 -3.42 0.16 -7.40
C ILE A 53 -3.69 -1.25 -7.92
N LYS A 54 -4.81 -1.46 -8.60
CA LYS A 54 -5.14 -2.77 -9.16
C LYS A 54 -4.08 -3.24 -10.16
N LYS A 55 -3.60 -2.31 -10.97
CA LYS A 55 -2.55 -2.61 -11.95
C LYS A 55 -1.25 -3.00 -11.25
N LEU A 56 -0.86 -2.27 -10.20
CA LEU A 56 0.33 -2.61 -9.42
C LEU A 56 0.19 -4.01 -8.80
N ALA A 57 -0.99 -4.35 -8.29
CA ALA A 57 -1.24 -5.66 -7.70
C ALA A 57 -1.15 -6.78 -8.73
N GLU A 58 -1.57 -6.53 -9.97
CA GLU A 58 -1.42 -7.50 -11.05
C GLU A 58 0.04 -7.77 -11.41
N GLU A 59 0.87 -6.72 -11.35
CA GLU A 59 2.26 -6.78 -11.78
C GLU A 59 3.21 -7.20 -10.66
N ASP A 60 2.82 -7.06 -9.41
CA ASP A 60 3.67 -7.33 -8.25
C ASP A 60 2.89 -8.14 -7.20
N SER A 61 3.30 -9.38 -6.98
CA SER A 61 2.63 -10.27 -6.03
C SER A 61 2.76 -9.82 -4.57
N HIS A 62 3.65 -8.88 -4.26
CA HIS A 62 3.76 -8.31 -2.92
C HIS A 62 2.67 -7.29 -2.63
N VAL A 63 1.97 -6.80 -3.66
CA VAL A 63 0.97 -5.74 -3.52
C VAL A 63 -0.41 -6.34 -3.28
N ARG A 64 -1.04 -5.87 -2.22
CA ARG A 64 -2.43 -6.15 -1.87
C ARG A 64 -3.16 -4.83 -1.71
N TYR A 65 -4.48 -4.86 -1.71
CA TYR A 65 -5.22 -3.62 -1.51
C TYR A 65 -6.58 -3.85 -0.89
N VAL A 66 -7.10 -2.77 -0.30
CA VAL A 66 -8.47 -2.66 0.21
C VAL A 66 -9.05 -1.40 -0.44
N SER A 67 -10.29 -1.48 -0.90
CA SER A 67 -10.97 -0.36 -1.53
C SER A 67 -12.24 -0.03 -0.75
N PHE A 68 -12.36 1.22 -0.34
CA PHE A 68 -13.58 1.73 0.29
C PHE A 68 -14.51 2.28 -0.78
N SER A 69 -15.82 2.14 -0.56
CA SER A 69 -16.83 2.66 -1.49
C SER A 69 -16.94 4.19 -1.45
N ARG A 70 -16.42 4.80 -0.40
CA ARG A 70 -16.40 6.26 -0.23
C ARG A 70 -15.28 6.65 0.73
N ASN A 71 -15.03 7.95 0.86
CA ASN A 71 -14.01 8.44 1.78
C ASN A 71 -14.48 8.32 3.22
N PHE A 72 -13.75 7.58 4.04
CA PHE A 72 -14.03 7.40 5.47
C PHE A 72 -12.98 8.06 6.35
N GLY A 73 -11.90 8.56 5.76
CA GLY A 73 -10.83 9.22 6.47
C GLY A 73 -9.59 8.36 6.66
N LYS A 74 -8.46 9.03 6.91
CA LYS A 74 -7.15 8.38 7.01
C LYS A 74 -7.09 7.33 8.12
N GLU A 75 -7.71 7.60 9.26
CA GLU A 75 -7.69 6.65 10.39
C GLU A 75 -8.38 5.34 10.03
N ALA A 76 -9.53 5.43 9.35
CA ALA A 76 -10.23 4.24 8.89
C ALA A 76 -9.37 3.44 7.91
N GLY A 77 -8.65 4.13 7.02
CA GLY A 77 -7.73 3.50 6.08
C GLY A 77 -6.60 2.79 6.78
N MET A 78 -5.99 3.43 7.77
CA MET A 78 -4.92 2.84 8.57
C MET A 78 -5.41 1.59 9.29
N TYR A 79 -6.57 1.66 9.91
CA TYR A 79 -7.15 0.54 10.64
C TYR A 79 -7.41 -0.64 9.71
N ALA A 80 -8.03 -0.39 8.56
CA ALA A 80 -8.32 -1.45 7.60
C ALA A 80 -7.04 -2.13 7.10
N GLY A 81 -6.00 -1.35 6.81
CA GLY A 81 -4.72 -1.89 6.38
C GLY A 81 -4.05 -2.73 7.45
N LEU A 82 -4.09 -2.26 8.70
CA LEU A 82 -3.51 -3.00 9.82
C LEU A 82 -4.24 -4.32 10.06
N LYS A 83 -5.55 -4.36 9.87
CA LYS A 83 -6.31 -5.62 9.99
C LYS A 83 -5.92 -6.63 8.92
N GLU A 84 -5.56 -6.17 7.73
CA GLU A 84 -5.15 -7.04 6.63
C GLU A 84 -3.69 -7.47 6.72
N ALA A 85 -2.88 -6.77 7.50
CA ALA A 85 -1.44 -7.03 7.58
C ALA A 85 -1.15 -8.42 8.15
N THR A 86 -0.24 -9.14 7.51
CA THR A 86 0.17 -10.48 7.92
C THR A 86 1.63 -10.54 8.38
N GLY A 87 2.35 -9.43 8.32
CA GLY A 87 3.76 -9.39 8.68
C GLY A 87 4.01 -9.40 10.18
N ASP A 88 5.25 -9.68 10.53
CA ASP A 88 5.72 -9.62 11.92
C ASP A 88 5.82 -8.17 12.40
N TYR A 89 6.05 -7.25 11.47
CA TYR A 89 6.17 -5.82 11.74
C TYR A 89 5.28 -5.06 10.77
N CYS A 90 4.72 -3.95 11.22
CA CYS A 90 3.88 -3.09 10.39
C CYS A 90 4.40 -1.66 10.41
N VAL A 91 4.44 -1.04 9.24
CA VAL A 91 4.82 0.36 9.07
C VAL A 91 3.72 1.04 8.26
N ILE A 92 3.35 2.24 8.68
CA ILE A 92 2.38 3.05 7.93
C ILE A 92 3.15 4.14 7.21
N MET A 93 2.95 4.27 5.91
CA MET A 93 3.63 5.26 5.09
C MET A 93 2.62 6.02 4.23
N ASP A 94 2.91 7.28 3.97
CA ASP A 94 2.12 8.08 3.04
C ASP A 94 2.62 7.86 1.61
N ALA A 95 1.69 7.85 0.66
CA ALA A 95 2.03 7.59 -0.75
C ALA A 95 2.77 8.75 -1.41
N ASP A 96 2.74 9.92 -0.82
CA ASP A 96 3.32 11.14 -1.37
C ASP A 96 4.71 11.47 -0.82
N LEU A 97 5.51 10.49 -0.62
CA LEU A 97 6.88 10.63 -0.08
C LEU A 97 7.66 11.81 -0.64
#